data_00d35d3f8b88407609ac91a69ad9d3da
#
_entry.id   00d35d3f8b88407609ac91a69ad9d3da
#
_cell.length_a   1.000
_cell.length_b   1.000
_cell.length_c   1.000
_cell.angle_alpha   90.00
_cell.angle_beta   90.00
_cell.angle_gamma   90.00
#
_symmetry.space_group_name_H-M   'P 1'
#
loop_
_entity.id
_entity.type
_entity.pdbx_description
1 polymer ?
#
loop_
_entity_poly.entity_id
_entity_poly.type
_entity_poly.pdbx_seq_one_letter_code
_entity_poly.pdbx_strand_id
1 'polypeptide(L)'
;RFKNGEPPIIPGPLSPASERIAGYSVLEAPSLQAAIEWAQQWPTQDADGNVTLELRRYFSLEDFEPGAGIEQHRNLARVPDAMNVHVAFPGTCREAMQFYADVTGGHLECLLTYADTPAAEHTPPALHDRIIHASLNLRGRRLMGADMAADCYTPPQGIEVQLEYQDIEQAARTFAQLAEGGKMIMPFEATFWSPGFGMTVDRFGVGWMVNVASDNCPLATEGDSP
;
A
#
# COMPACT_ATOMS: atom_id res chain seq x y z
N ARG A 1 32.14 -7.82 3.67
CA ARG A 1 32.34 -9.09 4.42
C ARG A 1 31.87 -8.88 5.85
N PHE A 2 30.99 -9.73 6.30
CA PHE A 2 30.58 -9.78 7.71
C PHE A 2 31.63 -10.52 8.53
N LYS A 3 31.99 -9.99 9.67
CA LYS A 3 32.86 -10.63 10.63
C LYS A 3 32.25 -10.48 12.01
N ASN A 4 31.99 -11.58 12.69
CA ASN A 4 31.32 -11.64 13.99
C ASN A 4 29.90 -11.06 14.04
N GLY A 5 29.15 -11.15 12.94
CA GLY A 5 27.73 -10.74 12.91
C GLY A 5 27.46 -9.23 12.67
N GLU A 6 28.47 -8.38 12.74
CA GLU A 6 28.33 -6.95 12.44
C GLU A 6 28.94 -6.61 11.07
N PRO A 7 28.21 -5.89 10.19
CA PRO A 7 28.77 -5.43 8.93
C PRO A 7 29.83 -4.35 9.21
N PRO A 8 31.08 -4.47 8.68
CA PRO A 8 32.06 -3.41 8.80
C PRO A 8 31.60 -2.18 8.01
N ILE A 9 31.54 -1.03 8.65
CA ILE A 9 31.38 0.26 7.97
C ILE A 9 32.71 0.62 7.31
N ILE A 10 32.78 0.52 5.98
CA ILE A 10 33.94 0.92 5.20
C ILE A 10 33.64 2.26 4.55
N PRO A 11 34.24 3.37 5.00
CA PRO A 11 33.98 4.68 4.40
C PRO A 11 34.61 4.80 3.02
N GLY A 12 33.89 5.43 2.09
CA GLY A 12 34.36 5.80 0.76
C GLY A 12 34.14 4.77 -0.33
N PRO A 13 34.48 5.08 -1.56
CA PRO A 13 34.32 4.15 -2.66
C PRO A 13 35.28 2.99 -2.52
N LEU A 14 34.78 1.77 -2.53
CA LEU A 14 35.54 0.51 -2.39
C LEU A 14 36.31 0.15 -3.66
N SER A 15 35.98 0.79 -4.79
CA SER A 15 36.59 0.54 -6.09
C SER A 15 36.87 1.85 -6.82
N PRO A 16 37.88 1.89 -7.72
CA PRO A 16 38.10 2.99 -8.61
C PRO A 16 36.83 3.37 -9.42
N ALA A 17 36.73 4.61 -9.87
CA ALA A 17 35.56 5.07 -10.62
C ALA A 17 35.31 4.22 -11.88
N SER A 18 36.40 3.75 -12.53
CA SER A 18 36.36 2.88 -13.71
C SER A 18 35.80 1.47 -13.47
N GLU A 19 35.75 1.04 -12.21
CA GLU A 19 35.21 -0.29 -11.83
C GLU A 19 33.82 -0.22 -11.21
N ARG A 20 33.25 0.99 -11.14
CA ARG A 20 31.92 1.19 -10.54
C ARG A 20 30.83 1.04 -11.60
N ILE A 21 29.77 0.37 -11.22
CA ILE A 21 28.55 0.31 -12.04
C ILE A 21 27.94 1.71 -12.09
N ALA A 22 27.88 2.31 -13.28
CA ALA A 22 27.27 3.62 -13.52
C ALA A 22 25.73 3.57 -13.49
N GLY A 23 25.16 2.44 -13.87
CA GLY A 23 23.72 2.17 -13.86
C GLY A 23 23.43 0.73 -14.22
N TYR A 24 22.16 0.35 -14.09
CA TYR A 24 21.70 -0.96 -14.56
C TYR A 24 20.29 -0.85 -15.14
N SER A 25 19.97 -1.76 -16.04
CA SER A 25 18.62 -1.95 -16.56
C SER A 25 18.25 -3.43 -16.47
N VAL A 26 17.01 -3.70 -16.19
CA VAL A 26 16.44 -5.04 -16.22
C VAL A 26 15.62 -5.17 -17.50
N LEU A 27 15.89 -6.19 -18.30
CA LEU A 27 15.17 -6.44 -19.53
C LEU A 27 14.75 -7.90 -19.61
N GLU A 28 13.64 -8.15 -20.26
CA GLU A 28 13.18 -9.49 -20.59
C GLU A 28 13.54 -9.75 -22.05
N ALA A 29 14.19 -10.89 -22.29
CA ALA A 29 14.56 -11.32 -23.61
C ALA A 29 14.30 -12.82 -23.77
N PRO A 30 13.89 -13.29 -24.97
CA PRO A 30 13.57 -14.71 -25.20
C PRO A 30 14.79 -15.63 -25.08
N SER A 31 16.00 -15.09 -25.14
CA SER A 31 17.25 -15.83 -24.96
C SER A 31 18.41 -14.89 -24.61
N LEU A 32 19.51 -15.45 -24.08
CA LEU A 32 20.75 -14.70 -23.86
C LEU A 32 21.28 -14.13 -25.20
N GLN A 33 21.15 -14.87 -26.29
CA GLN A 33 21.60 -14.42 -27.60
C GLN A 33 20.82 -13.16 -28.05
N ALA A 34 19.50 -13.15 -27.87
CA ALA A 34 18.67 -11.97 -28.16
C ALA A 34 19.03 -10.77 -27.27
N ALA A 35 19.37 -11.00 -26.00
CA ALA A 35 19.85 -9.93 -25.10
C ALA A 35 21.22 -9.37 -25.56
N ILE A 36 22.13 -10.22 -26.05
CA ILE A 36 23.42 -9.82 -26.61
C ILE A 36 23.20 -8.96 -27.87
N GLU A 37 22.36 -9.42 -28.78
CA GLU A 37 22.03 -8.69 -30.02
C GLU A 37 21.41 -7.31 -29.72
N TRP A 38 20.57 -7.23 -28.71
CA TRP A 38 20.01 -5.96 -28.23
C TRP A 38 21.13 -5.07 -27.66
N ALA A 39 21.99 -5.60 -26.81
CA ALA A 39 23.08 -4.84 -26.18
C ALA A 39 24.12 -4.33 -27.21
N GLN A 40 24.33 -5.03 -28.33
CA GLN A 40 25.21 -4.61 -29.43
C GLN A 40 24.67 -3.37 -30.17
N GLN A 41 23.39 -3.03 -30.00
CA GLN A 41 22.78 -1.83 -30.57
C GLN A 41 22.92 -0.61 -29.65
N TRP A 42 23.64 -0.73 -28.53
CA TRP A 42 23.85 0.39 -27.62
C TRP A 42 24.51 1.56 -28.34
N PRO A 43 24.05 2.81 -28.08
CA PRO A 43 24.60 3.99 -28.75
C PRO A 43 26.10 4.15 -28.50
N THR A 44 26.89 4.21 -29.57
CA THR A 44 28.36 4.35 -29.48
C THR A 44 28.81 5.71 -28.95
N GLN A 45 27.89 6.69 -28.89
CA GLN A 45 28.17 8.04 -28.39
C GLN A 45 28.08 8.12 -26.85
N ASP A 46 27.50 7.13 -26.19
CA ASP A 46 27.39 7.10 -24.73
C ASP A 46 28.79 7.03 -24.10
N ALA A 47 29.02 7.87 -23.11
CA ALA A 47 30.29 7.97 -22.37
C ALA A 47 31.52 8.07 -23.30
N ASP A 48 31.42 8.86 -24.37
CA ASP A 48 32.47 9.04 -25.36
C ASP A 48 32.98 7.71 -25.99
N GLY A 49 32.10 6.73 -26.09
CA GLY A 49 32.42 5.39 -26.58
C GLY A 49 33.09 4.44 -25.59
N ASN A 50 33.28 4.85 -24.33
CA ASN A 50 33.91 4.05 -23.28
C ASN A 50 32.87 3.39 -22.35
N VAL A 51 31.95 2.61 -22.93
CA VAL A 51 30.95 1.84 -22.18
C VAL A 51 31.30 0.36 -22.19
N THR A 52 31.32 -0.25 -21.03
CA THR A 52 31.33 -1.69 -20.87
C THR A 52 29.95 -2.15 -20.38
N LEU A 53 29.27 -2.97 -21.16
CA LEU A 53 28.01 -3.59 -20.79
C LEU A 53 28.26 -5.01 -20.28
N GLU A 54 27.83 -5.29 -19.07
CA GLU A 54 27.84 -6.63 -18.50
C GLU A 54 26.42 -7.17 -18.45
N LEU A 55 26.18 -8.27 -19.16
CA LEU A 55 24.90 -8.99 -19.13
C LEU A 55 24.94 -10.08 -18.08
N ARG A 56 24.05 -10.03 -17.12
CA ARG A 56 23.88 -11.04 -16.08
C ARG A 56 22.47 -11.60 -16.14
N ARG A 57 22.37 -12.92 -16.21
CA ARG A 57 21.09 -13.60 -16.06
C ARG A 57 20.59 -13.42 -14.62
N TYR A 58 19.31 -13.08 -14.48
CA TYR A 58 18.61 -13.25 -13.21
C TYR A 58 18.41 -14.73 -12.93
N PHE A 59 18.75 -15.15 -11.73
CA PHE A 59 18.43 -16.48 -11.26
C PHE A 59 16.96 -16.54 -10.83
N SER A 60 16.25 -17.57 -11.26
CA SER A 60 14.93 -17.90 -10.72
C SER A 60 15.08 -18.76 -9.46
N LEU A 61 14.00 -18.93 -8.68
CA LEU A 61 14.06 -19.78 -7.49
C LEU A 61 14.33 -21.26 -7.81
N GLU A 62 14.05 -21.68 -9.05
CA GLU A 62 14.29 -23.01 -9.57
C GLU A 62 15.78 -23.28 -9.88
N ASP A 63 16.59 -22.24 -9.99
CA ASP A 63 18.04 -22.36 -10.22
C ASP A 63 18.81 -22.73 -8.92
N PHE A 64 18.11 -22.76 -7.77
CA PHE A 64 18.70 -23.07 -6.47
C PHE A 64 18.21 -24.41 -5.94
N GLU A 65 19.06 -25.09 -5.17
CA GLU A 65 18.68 -26.33 -4.49
C GLU A 65 17.52 -26.11 -3.52
N PRO A 66 16.52 -27.02 -3.47
CA PRO A 66 15.42 -26.92 -2.55
C PRO A 66 15.88 -26.78 -1.08
N GLY A 67 15.26 -25.87 -0.34
CA GLY A 67 15.57 -25.67 1.07
C GLY A 67 14.63 -24.65 1.71
N ALA A 68 14.72 -24.51 3.04
CA ALA A 68 13.85 -23.64 3.79
C ALA A 68 13.87 -22.17 3.30
N GLY A 69 15.03 -21.65 2.91
CA GLY A 69 15.16 -20.32 2.34
C GLY A 69 14.42 -20.14 1.01
N ILE A 70 14.49 -21.16 0.13
CA ILE A 70 13.77 -21.13 -1.16
C ILE A 70 12.25 -21.17 -0.93
N GLU A 71 11.78 -22.00 0.01
CA GLU A 71 10.35 -22.04 0.36
C GLU A 71 9.88 -20.72 0.98
N GLN A 72 10.69 -20.07 1.79
CA GLN A 72 10.37 -18.74 2.31
C GLN A 72 10.23 -17.72 1.18
N HIS A 73 11.15 -17.69 0.21
CA HIS A 73 11.04 -16.81 -0.96
C HIS A 73 9.81 -17.12 -1.82
N ARG A 74 9.50 -18.39 -2.04
CA ARG A 74 8.27 -18.80 -2.75
C ARG A 74 7.01 -18.34 -2.03
N ASN A 75 7.01 -18.39 -0.70
CA ASN A 75 5.89 -17.92 0.09
C ASN A 75 5.75 -16.39 0.02
N LEU A 76 6.86 -15.64 0.09
CA LEU A 76 6.85 -14.19 -0.10
C LEU A 76 6.30 -13.78 -1.48
N ALA A 77 6.61 -14.53 -2.54
CA ALA A 77 6.09 -14.27 -3.88
C ALA A 77 4.56 -14.49 -4.01
N ARG A 78 3.92 -15.12 -3.01
CA ARG A 78 2.45 -15.29 -2.96
C ARG A 78 1.76 -14.21 -2.17
N VAL A 79 2.51 -13.41 -1.42
CA VAL A 79 1.94 -12.30 -0.66
C VAL A 79 1.53 -11.21 -1.66
N PRO A 80 0.28 -10.72 -1.62
CA PRO A 80 -0.13 -9.64 -2.51
C PRO A 80 0.66 -8.37 -2.19
N ASP A 81 0.97 -7.58 -3.22
CA ASP A 81 1.71 -6.31 -3.08
C ASP A 81 1.01 -5.30 -2.16
N ALA A 82 -0.33 -5.37 -2.09
CA ALA A 82 -1.12 -4.53 -1.21
C ALA A 82 -2.45 -5.21 -0.84
N MET A 83 -2.93 -4.88 0.35
CA MET A 83 -4.30 -5.14 0.77
C MET A 83 -4.97 -3.79 1.05
N ASN A 84 -6.03 -3.50 0.32
CA ASN A 84 -6.77 -2.25 0.43
C ASN A 84 -8.22 -2.53 0.84
N VAL A 85 -8.87 -1.54 1.43
CA VAL A 85 -10.29 -1.60 1.79
C VAL A 85 -11.09 -0.86 0.73
N HIS A 86 -12.18 -1.47 0.24
CA HIS A 86 -13.13 -0.84 -0.65
C HIS A 86 -14.52 -0.80 0.01
N VAL A 87 -15.11 0.40 0.07
CA VAL A 87 -16.41 0.63 0.69
C VAL A 87 -17.43 1.04 -0.38
N ALA A 88 -18.61 0.43 -0.34
CA ALA A 88 -19.74 0.82 -1.15
C ALA A 88 -20.58 1.88 -0.42
N PHE A 89 -21.10 2.86 -1.16
CA PHE A 89 -21.96 3.93 -0.64
C PHE A 89 -23.27 4.00 -1.43
N PRO A 90 -24.38 4.44 -0.79
CA PRO A 90 -25.68 4.57 -1.47
C PRO A 90 -25.81 5.91 -2.24
N GLY A 91 -24.69 6.55 -2.59
CA GLY A 91 -24.64 7.83 -3.28
C GLY A 91 -23.98 8.95 -2.50
N THR A 92 -23.34 8.61 -1.39
CA THR A 92 -22.64 9.54 -0.50
C THR A 92 -21.11 9.38 -0.56
N CYS A 93 -20.60 8.66 -1.57
CA CYS A 93 -19.18 8.34 -1.67
C CYS A 93 -18.29 9.62 -1.71
N ARG A 94 -18.68 10.64 -2.48
CA ARG A 94 -17.95 11.91 -2.57
C ARG A 94 -17.79 12.56 -1.20
N GLU A 95 -18.91 12.72 -0.49
CA GLU A 95 -18.94 13.37 0.83
C GLU A 95 -18.16 12.58 1.88
N ALA A 96 -18.31 11.25 1.85
CA ALA A 96 -17.62 10.36 2.76
C ALA A 96 -16.10 10.43 2.56
N MET A 97 -15.62 10.30 1.32
CA MET A 97 -14.20 10.28 1.02
C MET A 97 -13.52 11.63 1.30
N GLN A 98 -14.21 12.75 1.05
CA GLN A 98 -13.73 14.07 1.43
C GLN A 98 -13.64 14.20 2.95
N PHE A 99 -14.68 13.80 3.67
CA PHE A 99 -14.70 13.78 5.12
C PHE A 99 -13.55 12.93 5.70
N TYR A 100 -13.29 11.74 5.15
CA TYR A 100 -12.19 10.90 5.61
C TYR A 100 -10.83 11.52 5.34
N ALA A 101 -10.67 12.20 4.19
CA ALA A 101 -9.44 12.95 3.90
C ALA A 101 -9.20 14.05 4.95
N ASP A 102 -10.23 14.83 5.28
CA ASP A 102 -10.15 15.93 6.23
C ASP A 102 -9.85 15.42 7.66
N VAL A 103 -10.52 14.35 8.08
CA VAL A 103 -10.37 13.77 9.44
C VAL A 103 -9.02 13.07 9.64
N THR A 104 -8.55 12.37 8.63
CA THR A 104 -7.33 11.55 8.75
C THR A 104 -6.06 12.27 8.28
N GLY A 105 -6.21 13.39 7.55
CA GLY A 105 -5.11 14.04 6.86
C GLY A 105 -4.60 13.24 5.65
N GLY A 106 -5.39 12.29 5.16
CA GLY A 106 -5.06 11.48 3.98
C GLY A 106 -5.13 12.30 2.68
N HIS A 107 -4.48 11.79 1.65
CA HIS A 107 -4.48 12.41 0.32
C HIS A 107 -5.49 11.71 -0.61
N LEU A 108 -6.50 12.46 -1.06
CA LEU A 108 -7.46 11.96 -2.05
C LEU A 108 -6.79 11.93 -3.43
N GLU A 109 -6.36 10.72 -3.85
CA GLU A 109 -5.63 10.51 -5.10
C GLU A 109 -6.54 10.49 -6.33
N CYS A 110 -7.77 10.02 -6.14
CA CYS A 110 -8.72 9.82 -7.23
C CYS A 110 -10.15 10.04 -6.75
N LEU A 111 -10.95 10.70 -7.58
CA LEU A 111 -12.39 10.88 -7.39
C LEU A 111 -13.03 10.99 -8.77
N LEU A 112 -13.43 9.86 -9.35
CA LEU A 112 -14.01 9.77 -10.70
C LEU A 112 -15.51 9.57 -10.61
N THR A 113 -16.27 10.34 -11.43
CA THR A 113 -17.69 10.12 -11.64
C THR A 113 -17.93 9.14 -12.80
N TYR A 114 -19.15 8.66 -12.97
CA TYR A 114 -19.51 7.91 -14.17
C TYR A 114 -19.32 8.77 -15.43
N ALA A 115 -19.64 10.08 -15.36
CA ALA A 115 -19.45 11.01 -16.48
C ALA A 115 -18.00 11.13 -16.94
N ASP A 116 -17.01 10.95 -16.05
CA ASP A 116 -15.59 11.04 -16.35
C ASP A 116 -15.02 9.78 -17.05
N THR A 117 -15.86 8.78 -17.27
CA THR A 117 -15.41 7.47 -17.76
C THR A 117 -16.25 6.98 -18.95
N PRO A 118 -15.76 6.02 -19.75
CA PRO A 118 -16.54 5.39 -20.80
C PRO A 118 -17.84 4.70 -20.31
N ALA A 119 -17.97 4.44 -19.00
CA ALA A 119 -19.17 3.88 -18.41
C ALA A 119 -20.39 4.82 -18.55
N ALA A 120 -20.19 6.12 -18.79
CA ALA A 120 -21.26 7.08 -19.05
C ALA A 120 -22.17 6.65 -20.19
N GLU A 121 -21.61 6.02 -21.25
CA GLU A 121 -22.39 5.57 -22.42
C GLU A 121 -23.46 4.51 -22.08
N HIS A 122 -23.24 3.78 -20.97
CA HIS A 122 -24.11 2.68 -20.54
C HIS A 122 -24.81 2.96 -19.20
N THR A 123 -24.66 4.18 -18.66
CA THR A 123 -25.22 4.59 -17.38
C THR A 123 -26.33 5.64 -17.61
N PRO A 124 -27.49 5.52 -16.95
CA PRO A 124 -28.52 6.54 -17.01
C PRO A 124 -27.98 7.92 -16.62
N PRO A 125 -28.33 9.03 -17.31
CA PRO A 125 -27.82 10.36 -17.05
C PRO A 125 -27.99 10.83 -15.59
N ALA A 126 -29.04 10.37 -14.90
CA ALA A 126 -29.29 10.69 -13.49
C ALA A 126 -28.23 10.15 -12.52
N LEU A 127 -27.38 9.22 -12.98
CA LEU A 127 -26.30 8.62 -12.19
C LEU A 127 -24.92 9.13 -12.60
N HIS A 128 -24.81 10.01 -13.58
CA HIS A 128 -23.54 10.48 -14.11
C HIS A 128 -22.66 11.16 -13.06
N ASP A 129 -23.25 11.87 -12.09
CA ASP A 129 -22.53 12.55 -10.99
C ASP A 129 -22.12 11.61 -9.84
N ARG A 130 -22.56 10.34 -9.86
CA ARG A 130 -22.19 9.34 -8.87
C ARG A 130 -20.71 8.95 -9.03
N ILE A 131 -20.10 8.64 -7.91
CA ILE A 131 -18.70 8.20 -7.89
C ILE A 131 -18.59 6.75 -8.33
N ILE A 132 -17.92 6.50 -9.44
CA ILE A 132 -17.58 5.15 -9.91
C ILE A 132 -16.32 4.62 -9.23
N HIS A 133 -15.40 5.53 -8.87
CA HIS A 133 -14.17 5.16 -8.15
C HIS A 133 -13.60 6.35 -7.36
N ALA A 134 -13.25 6.09 -6.12
CA ALA A 134 -12.49 7.01 -5.26
C ALA A 134 -11.34 6.27 -4.57
N SER A 135 -10.23 6.96 -4.34
CA SER A 135 -9.05 6.42 -3.65
C SER A 135 -8.44 7.47 -2.73
N LEU A 136 -8.41 7.17 -1.45
CA LEU A 136 -7.76 7.94 -0.39
C LEU A 136 -6.50 7.22 0.07
N ASN A 137 -5.35 7.87 -0.06
CA ASN A 137 -4.07 7.34 0.38
C ASN A 137 -3.78 7.73 1.83
N LEU A 138 -3.53 6.73 2.65
CA LEU A 138 -3.15 6.82 4.05
C LEU A 138 -1.76 6.17 4.22
N ARG A 139 -0.69 6.91 3.92
CA ARG A 139 0.70 6.42 4.01
C ARG A 139 0.94 5.12 3.23
N GLY A 140 0.47 5.06 1.99
CA GLY A 140 0.64 3.91 1.10
C GLY A 140 -0.43 2.82 1.23
N ARG A 141 -1.31 2.88 2.22
CA ARG A 141 -2.53 2.06 2.28
C ARG A 141 -3.69 2.85 1.69
N ARG A 142 -4.61 2.18 1.03
CA ARG A 142 -5.73 2.86 0.36
C ARG A 142 -7.07 2.47 0.94
N LEU A 143 -7.86 3.49 1.26
CA LEU A 143 -9.29 3.37 1.42
C LEU A 143 -9.92 3.77 0.09
N MET A 144 -10.61 2.85 -0.55
CA MET A 144 -11.28 3.06 -1.82
C MET A 144 -12.79 3.08 -1.62
N GLY A 145 -13.51 3.70 -2.54
CA GLY A 145 -14.95 3.75 -2.46
C GLY A 145 -15.61 3.95 -3.83
N ALA A 146 -16.88 3.57 -3.90
CA ALA A 146 -17.75 3.85 -5.03
C ALA A 146 -19.20 3.97 -4.59
N ASP A 147 -19.99 4.68 -5.36
CA ASP A 147 -21.45 4.66 -5.21
C ASP A 147 -22.04 3.43 -5.90
N MET A 148 -22.92 2.74 -5.18
CA MET A 148 -23.67 1.60 -5.71
C MET A 148 -25.10 2.02 -6.06
N ALA A 149 -25.68 1.33 -7.02
CA ALA A 149 -27.10 1.46 -7.30
C ALA A 149 -27.93 0.98 -6.08
N ALA A 150 -29.10 1.59 -5.86
CA ALA A 150 -29.89 1.36 -4.66
C ALA A 150 -30.31 -0.10 -4.47
N ASP A 151 -30.52 -0.82 -5.55
CA ASP A 151 -30.89 -2.25 -5.59
C ASP A 151 -29.70 -3.20 -5.35
N CYS A 152 -28.46 -2.67 -5.47
CA CYS A 152 -27.22 -3.42 -5.28
C CYS A 152 -26.50 -3.05 -3.97
N TYR A 153 -26.93 -1.97 -3.29
CA TYR A 153 -26.29 -1.51 -2.07
C TYR A 153 -26.69 -2.35 -0.86
N THR A 154 -25.68 -2.81 -0.14
CA THR A 154 -25.84 -3.40 1.20
C THR A 154 -24.94 -2.64 2.16
N PRO A 155 -25.45 -2.14 3.31
CA PRO A 155 -24.63 -1.50 4.32
C PRO A 155 -23.49 -2.42 4.78
N PRO A 156 -22.27 -1.89 4.99
CA PRO A 156 -21.16 -2.69 5.54
C PRO A 156 -21.55 -3.32 6.88
N GLN A 157 -21.25 -4.60 7.05
CA GLN A 157 -21.51 -5.34 8.28
C GLN A 157 -20.37 -6.32 8.58
N GLY A 158 -19.99 -6.40 9.88
CA GLY A 158 -18.99 -7.35 10.35
C GLY A 158 -17.57 -7.07 9.86
N ILE A 159 -17.31 -5.87 9.33
CA ILE A 159 -16.00 -5.37 8.93
C ILE A 159 -15.88 -3.94 9.44
N GLU A 160 -14.77 -3.64 10.11
CA GLU A 160 -14.40 -2.31 10.55
C GLU A 160 -13.07 -1.91 9.92
N VAL A 161 -12.94 -0.63 9.56
CA VAL A 161 -11.68 -0.04 9.15
C VAL A 161 -10.91 0.37 10.40
N GLN A 162 -9.72 -0.22 10.61
CA GLN A 162 -8.88 0.14 11.74
C GLN A 162 -7.87 1.23 11.36
N LEU A 163 -7.83 2.29 12.15
CA LEU A 163 -6.79 3.32 12.13
C LEU A 163 -5.90 3.14 13.36
N GLU A 164 -4.59 3.13 13.15
CA GLU A 164 -3.61 3.03 14.22
C GLU A 164 -2.76 4.28 14.31
N TYR A 165 -2.61 4.81 15.52
CA TYR A 165 -1.88 6.02 15.84
C TYR A 165 -0.80 5.74 16.89
N GLN A 166 0.28 6.54 16.86
CA GLN A 166 1.27 6.58 17.95
C GLN A 166 0.88 7.64 19.00
N ASP A 167 0.18 8.70 18.57
CA ASP A 167 -0.22 9.83 19.41
C ASP A 167 -1.68 9.67 19.86
N ILE A 168 -1.88 9.57 21.17
CA ILE A 168 -3.20 9.37 21.79
C ILE A 168 -4.14 10.58 21.58
N GLU A 169 -3.60 11.81 21.56
CA GLU A 169 -4.44 13.00 21.37
C GLU A 169 -4.93 13.08 19.93
N GLN A 170 -4.08 12.71 18.96
CA GLN A 170 -4.48 12.63 17.56
C GLN A 170 -5.53 11.53 17.36
N ALA A 171 -5.33 10.36 17.96
CA ALA A 171 -6.28 9.26 17.91
C ALA A 171 -7.65 9.67 18.48
N ALA A 172 -7.67 10.32 19.66
CA ALA A 172 -8.89 10.79 20.30
C ALA A 172 -9.64 11.82 19.46
N ARG A 173 -8.91 12.77 18.84
CA ARG A 173 -9.52 13.78 17.93
C ARG A 173 -10.15 13.11 16.71
N THR A 174 -9.43 12.19 16.06
CA THR A 174 -9.93 11.42 14.90
C THR A 174 -11.16 10.61 15.28
N PHE A 175 -11.12 9.92 16.41
CA PHE A 175 -12.27 9.14 16.89
C PHE A 175 -13.50 10.01 17.11
N ALA A 176 -13.34 11.16 17.79
CA ALA A 176 -14.44 12.08 18.07
C ALA A 176 -15.10 12.59 16.78
N GLN A 177 -14.29 12.93 15.76
CA GLN A 177 -14.79 13.38 14.46
C GLN A 177 -15.52 12.27 13.70
N LEU A 178 -14.99 11.05 13.70
CA LEU A 178 -15.63 9.88 13.07
C LEU A 178 -16.95 9.52 13.75
N ALA A 179 -17.05 9.69 15.07
CA ALA A 179 -18.25 9.40 15.84
C ALA A 179 -19.34 10.48 15.71
N GLU A 180 -18.99 11.67 15.22
CA GLU A 180 -19.95 12.78 15.08
C GLU A 180 -21.05 12.47 14.05
N GLY A 181 -22.30 12.51 14.51
CA GLY A 181 -23.47 12.16 13.69
C GLY A 181 -23.63 10.68 13.39
N GLY A 182 -22.77 9.86 13.97
CA GLY A 182 -22.77 8.41 13.83
C GLY A 182 -23.31 7.68 15.06
N LYS A 183 -22.92 6.43 15.22
CA LYS A 183 -23.29 5.56 16.36
C LYS A 183 -22.03 5.10 17.07
N MET A 184 -21.83 5.58 18.30
CA MET A 184 -20.77 5.08 19.18
C MET A 184 -21.05 3.64 19.58
N ILE A 185 -20.10 2.74 19.35
CA ILE A 185 -20.17 1.32 19.74
C ILE A 185 -19.39 1.09 21.02
N MET A 186 -18.17 1.64 21.09
CA MET A 186 -17.31 1.61 22.28
C MET A 186 -16.63 2.97 22.42
N PRO A 187 -16.72 3.64 23.57
CA PRO A 187 -16.06 4.93 23.78
C PRO A 187 -14.54 4.79 23.66
N PHE A 188 -13.87 5.89 23.31
CA PHE A 188 -12.41 5.93 23.21
C PHE A 188 -11.80 6.03 24.61
N GLU A 189 -11.28 4.90 25.11
CA GLU A 189 -10.73 4.77 26.47
C GLU A 189 -9.53 3.83 26.46
N ALA A 190 -8.76 3.84 27.57
CA ALA A 190 -7.68 2.88 27.77
C ALA A 190 -8.24 1.46 27.96
N THR A 191 -7.57 0.49 27.37
CA THR A 191 -7.85 -0.94 27.53
C THR A 191 -6.60 -1.67 28.06
N PHE A 192 -6.68 -2.98 28.29
CA PHE A 192 -5.50 -3.74 28.73
C PHE A 192 -4.43 -3.93 27.64
N TRP A 193 -4.76 -3.70 26.36
CA TRP A 193 -3.84 -3.83 25.21
C TRP A 193 -3.45 -2.51 24.58
N SER A 194 -4.15 -1.42 24.85
CA SER A 194 -3.95 -0.12 24.20
C SER A 194 -4.17 1.01 25.19
N PRO A 195 -3.35 2.07 25.16
CA PRO A 195 -3.59 3.29 25.92
C PRO A 195 -4.84 4.07 25.47
N GLY A 196 -5.35 3.79 24.25
CA GLY A 196 -6.57 4.39 23.74
C GLY A 196 -7.16 3.55 22.60
N PHE A 197 -8.38 3.07 22.77
CA PHE A 197 -9.13 2.29 21.79
C PHE A 197 -10.60 2.68 21.82
N GLY A 198 -11.21 2.78 20.65
CA GLY A 198 -12.64 3.05 20.52
C GLY A 198 -13.21 2.51 19.22
N MET A 199 -14.54 2.29 19.21
CA MET A 199 -15.28 1.80 18.04
C MET A 199 -16.49 2.67 17.76
N THR A 200 -16.73 2.98 16.51
CA THR A 200 -17.89 3.75 16.06
C THR A 200 -18.34 3.32 14.68
N VAL A 201 -19.61 3.52 14.39
CA VAL A 201 -20.11 3.57 13.00
C VAL A 201 -20.35 5.03 12.68
N ASP A 202 -19.72 5.54 11.63
CA ASP A 202 -19.85 6.94 11.24
C ASP A 202 -21.23 7.27 10.62
N ARG A 203 -21.44 8.53 10.31
CA ARG A 203 -22.68 9.03 9.68
C ARG A 203 -22.94 8.49 8.27
N PHE A 204 -21.93 7.89 7.63
CA PHE A 204 -22.06 7.24 6.32
C PHE A 204 -22.29 5.73 6.41
N GLY A 205 -22.32 5.18 7.64
CA GLY A 205 -22.56 3.76 7.91
C GLY A 205 -21.31 2.90 7.89
N VAL A 206 -20.11 3.48 7.87
CA VAL A 206 -18.84 2.74 7.90
C VAL A 206 -18.42 2.51 9.34
N GLY A 207 -18.07 1.26 9.67
CA GLY A 207 -17.51 0.88 10.96
C GLY A 207 -16.03 1.22 11.08
N TRP A 208 -15.64 1.83 12.19
CA TRP A 208 -14.28 2.24 12.48
C TRP A 208 -13.81 1.73 13.84
N MET A 209 -12.55 1.30 13.87
CA MET A 209 -11.76 1.12 15.08
C MET A 209 -10.63 2.14 15.07
N VAL A 210 -10.44 2.85 16.17
CA VAL A 210 -9.29 3.73 16.37
C VAL A 210 -8.48 3.20 17.53
N ASN A 211 -7.21 2.87 17.27
CA ASN A 211 -6.29 2.24 18.19
C ASN A 211 -5.03 3.09 18.37
N VAL A 212 -4.50 3.13 19.57
CA VAL A 212 -3.15 3.64 19.83
C VAL A 212 -2.21 2.45 19.98
N ALA A 213 -1.13 2.46 19.19
CA ALA A 213 -0.12 1.41 19.23
C ALA A 213 0.52 1.34 20.62
N SER A 214 0.77 0.12 21.08
CA SER A 214 1.40 -0.16 22.36
C SER A 214 2.39 -1.30 22.20
N ASP A 215 3.58 -1.14 22.77
CA ASP A 215 4.59 -2.20 22.87
C ASP A 215 4.15 -3.36 23.78
N ASN A 216 3.05 -3.17 24.51
CA ASN A 216 2.49 -4.15 25.47
C ASN A 216 1.43 -5.07 24.85
N CYS A 217 1.40 -5.26 23.53
CA CYS A 217 0.51 -6.25 22.95
C CYS A 217 0.88 -7.65 23.48
N PRO A 218 -0.02 -8.36 24.18
CA PRO A 218 0.31 -9.68 24.79
C PRO A 218 0.68 -10.76 23.78
N LEU A 219 0.51 -10.47 22.49
CA LEU A 219 0.81 -11.37 21.36
C LEU A 219 2.11 -11.00 20.62
N ALA A 220 2.79 -9.93 20.99
CA ALA A 220 4.15 -9.66 20.54
C ALA A 220 5.10 -10.62 21.27
N THR A 221 5.18 -11.88 20.84
CA THR A 221 6.26 -12.77 21.23
C THR A 221 7.55 -12.19 20.68
N GLU A 222 8.48 -11.83 21.59
CA GLU A 222 9.87 -11.56 21.22
C GLU A 222 10.40 -12.77 20.44
N GLY A 223 10.64 -12.60 19.17
CA GLY A 223 11.30 -13.62 18.38
C GLY A 223 10.77 -13.87 16.98
N ASP A 224 10.66 -12.85 16.15
CA ASP A 224 10.77 -12.99 14.69
C ASP A 224 10.97 -11.60 14.08
N SER A 225 12.15 -11.04 14.31
CA SER A 225 12.69 -10.02 13.39
C SER A 225 13.43 -10.76 12.29
N PRO A 226 13.10 -10.53 10.99
CA PRO A 226 13.73 -11.17 9.86
C PRO A 226 15.21 -10.80 9.69
#